data_60438eaba81e2f10ec39d0d6c8712b53
#
_entry.id   60438eaba81e2f10ec39d0d6c8712b53
#
_cell.length_a   1.000
_cell.length_b   1.000
_cell.length_c   1.000
_cell.angle_alpha   90.00
_cell.angle_beta   90.00
_cell.angle_gamma   90.00
#
_symmetry.space_group_name_H-M   'P 1'
#
loop_
_entity.id
_entity.type
_entity.pdbx_description
1 polymer ?
#
loop_
_entity_poly.entity_id
_entity_poly.type
_entity_poly.pdbx_seq_one_letter_code
_entity_poly.pdbx_strand_id
1 'polypeptide(L)'
;MSFYKMQEALRAEGWFVEWNMPCCQSCAWSEVPLDVDHTKALFNHSQDCVIDNDGMDCSSCDGDGQVLEGEFGDENQEYVECDYCGGEGILYGSFDDLDYEPDTSVEGFVCMPPEVAGGSTFCFDGSDEGVENFKAVIPLIEASGCKINWNGRGCTRPLIKWSDT
;
A
#
# COMPACT_ATOMS: atom_id res chain seq x y z
N MET A 1 -18.87 -3.11 -3.99
CA MET A 1 -17.62 -3.51 -3.34
C MET A 1 -16.90 -2.26 -2.83
N SER A 2 -16.32 -2.34 -1.66
CA SER A 2 -15.71 -1.18 -0.98
C SER A 2 -14.54 -0.55 -1.74
N PHE A 3 -13.73 -1.36 -2.42
CA PHE A 3 -12.62 -0.84 -3.25
C PHE A 3 -13.10 0.16 -4.31
N TYR A 4 -14.10 -0.20 -5.10
CA TYR A 4 -14.59 0.68 -6.16
C TYR A 4 -15.28 1.93 -5.63
N LYS A 5 -15.95 1.82 -4.47
CA LYS A 5 -16.51 2.99 -3.78
C LYS A 5 -15.42 3.95 -3.32
N MET A 6 -14.33 3.41 -2.77
CA MET A 6 -13.15 4.18 -2.40
C MET A 6 -12.53 4.86 -3.61
N GLN A 7 -12.30 4.10 -4.68
CA GLN A 7 -11.72 4.62 -5.92
C GLN A 7 -12.55 5.78 -6.50
N GLU A 8 -13.86 5.61 -6.56
CA GLU A 8 -14.78 6.64 -7.05
C GLU A 8 -14.77 7.88 -6.15
N ALA A 9 -14.82 7.69 -4.84
CA ALA A 9 -14.81 8.79 -3.88
C ALA A 9 -13.50 9.60 -3.95
N LEU A 10 -12.36 8.94 -4.04
CA LEU A 10 -11.07 9.61 -4.15
C LEU A 10 -10.90 10.31 -5.50
N ARG A 11 -11.36 9.70 -6.59
CA ARG A 11 -11.34 10.33 -7.92
C ARG A 11 -12.19 11.60 -7.95
N ALA A 12 -13.32 11.62 -7.24
CA ALA A 12 -14.15 12.81 -7.10
C ALA A 12 -13.43 13.96 -6.38
N GLU A 13 -12.44 13.65 -5.53
CA GLU A 13 -11.58 14.62 -4.86
C GLU A 13 -10.31 14.97 -5.66
N GLY A 14 -10.21 14.53 -6.90
CA GLY A 14 -9.08 14.84 -7.79
C GLY A 14 -7.89 13.89 -7.65
N TRP A 15 -8.07 12.74 -7.01
CA TRP A 15 -7.02 11.74 -6.87
C TRP A 15 -6.89 10.86 -8.11
N PHE A 16 -5.65 10.51 -8.46
CA PHE A 16 -5.35 9.42 -9.37
C PHE A 16 -5.31 8.12 -8.56
N VAL A 17 -6.24 7.21 -8.82
CA VAL A 17 -6.34 5.93 -8.10
C VAL A 17 -6.43 4.80 -9.10
N GLU A 18 -5.37 3.98 -9.17
CA GLU A 18 -5.29 2.88 -10.12
C GLU A 18 -4.88 1.57 -9.45
N TRP A 19 -5.34 0.50 -10.04
CA TRP A 19 -5.02 -0.87 -9.68
C TRP A 19 -4.10 -1.49 -10.73
N ASN A 20 -3.09 -2.24 -10.26
CA ASN A 20 -2.20 -2.99 -11.13
C ASN A 20 -1.40 -2.11 -12.11
N MET A 21 -0.74 -1.10 -11.61
CA MET A 21 0.21 -0.32 -12.42
C MET A 21 1.42 -1.19 -12.83
N PRO A 22 2.12 -0.85 -13.94
CA PRO A 22 3.21 -1.67 -14.47
C PRO A 22 4.31 -1.99 -13.48
N CYS A 23 4.72 -3.20 -13.47
CA CYS A 23 5.78 -3.98 -12.85
C CYS A 23 6.24 -3.57 -11.45
N CYS A 24 6.84 -2.41 -11.25
CA CYS A 24 7.42 -1.99 -9.97
C CYS A 24 7.12 -0.53 -9.68
N GLN A 25 7.48 -0.08 -8.48
CA GLN A 25 7.19 1.29 -8.04
C GLN A 25 7.74 2.36 -9.00
N SER A 26 8.98 2.22 -9.47
CA SER A 26 9.59 3.20 -10.37
C SER A 26 8.90 3.25 -11.73
N CYS A 27 8.57 2.09 -12.31
CA CYS A 27 7.82 2.00 -13.57
C CYS A 27 6.41 2.57 -13.41
N ALA A 28 5.74 2.25 -12.31
CA ALA A 28 4.40 2.74 -12.02
C ALA A 28 4.36 4.27 -11.92
N TRP A 29 5.32 4.89 -11.21
CA TRP A 29 5.41 6.34 -11.14
C TRP A 29 5.61 7.00 -12.51
N SER A 30 6.35 6.37 -13.41
CA SER A 30 6.54 6.89 -14.78
C SER A 30 5.28 6.85 -15.63
N GLU A 31 4.32 5.99 -15.28
CA GLU A 31 3.04 5.87 -15.97
C GLU A 31 1.95 6.80 -15.40
N VAL A 32 2.19 7.46 -14.27
CA VAL A 32 1.26 8.46 -13.75
C VAL A 32 1.24 9.66 -14.70
N PRO A 33 0.06 10.09 -15.21
CA PRO A 33 -0.02 11.19 -16.16
C PRO A 33 0.59 12.49 -15.64
N LEU A 34 1.28 13.23 -16.50
CA LEU A 34 1.97 14.47 -16.12
C LEU A 34 1.01 15.61 -15.73
N ASP A 35 -0.25 15.53 -16.15
CA ASP A 35 -1.30 16.51 -15.82
C ASP A 35 -1.99 16.22 -14.49
N VAL A 36 -1.64 15.10 -13.85
CA VAL A 36 -2.15 14.71 -12.52
C VAL A 36 -1.25 15.30 -11.44
N ASP A 37 -1.87 15.77 -10.35
CA ASP A 37 -1.13 16.15 -9.15
C ASP A 37 -0.55 14.88 -8.49
N HIS A 38 0.77 14.70 -8.56
CA HIS A 38 1.47 13.54 -8.04
C HIS A 38 1.31 13.39 -6.51
N THR A 39 1.04 14.49 -5.79
CA THR A 39 0.78 14.45 -4.35
C THR A 39 -0.61 13.88 -4.02
N LYS A 40 -1.42 13.61 -5.04
CA LYS A 40 -2.75 13.00 -4.96
C LYS A 40 -2.83 11.73 -5.83
N ALA A 41 -1.80 10.91 -5.81
CA ALA A 41 -1.78 9.62 -6.47
C ALA A 41 -1.75 8.49 -5.45
N LEU A 42 -2.56 7.48 -5.67
CA LEU A 42 -2.65 6.27 -4.87
C LEU A 42 -2.81 5.08 -5.80
N PHE A 43 -1.86 4.18 -5.80
CA PHE A 43 -1.90 3.02 -6.70
C PHE A 43 -1.15 1.83 -6.10
N ASN A 44 -1.44 0.64 -6.58
CA ASN A 44 -0.59 -0.51 -6.41
C ASN A 44 0.06 -0.90 -7.75
N HIS A 45 1.08 -1.71 -7.71
CA HIS A 45 1.75 -2.23 -8.89
C HIS A 45 1.74 -3.77 -8.90
N SER A 46 2.15 -4.37 -10.02
CA SER A 46 2.05 -5.82 -10.22
C SER A 46 2.75 -6.65 -9.15
N GLN A 47 3.84 -6.15 -8.58
CA GLN A 47 4.57 -6.84 -7.52
C GLN A 47 3.83 -6.84 -6.16
N ASP A 48 2.92 -5.90 -5.94
CA ASP A 48 2.10 -5.84 -4.72
C ASP A 48 0.98 -6.87 -4.69
N CYS A 49 0.67 -7.45 -5.83
CA CYS A 49 -0.46 -8.35 -5.98
C CYS A 49 -0.10 -9.81 -5.71
N VAL A 50 1.18 -10.09 -5.52
CA VAL A 50 1.66 -11.41 -5.13
C VAL A 50 1.67 -11.47 -3.61
N ILE A 51 0.60 -12.01 -3.06
CA ILE A 51 0.53 -12.25 -1.63
C ILE A 51 0.74 -13.73 -1.43
N ASP A 52 1.89 -14.07 -0.89
CA ASP A 52 2.18 -15.41 -0.43
C ASP A 52 1.40 -15.67 0.85
N ASN A 53 0.93 -16.92 1.04
CA ASN A 53 0.29 -17.37 2.27
C ASN A 53 1.20 -17.22 3.50
N ASP A 54 2.50 -17.11 3.30
CA ASP A 54 3.50 -16.92 4.35
C ASP A 54 3.56 -15.47 4.87
N GLY A 55 2.69 -14.61 4.40
CA GLY A 55 2.70 -13.20 4.77
C GLY A 55 3.49 -12.34 3.78
N MET A 56 3.48 -11.06 4.03
CA MET A 56 4.13 -10.06 3.19
C MET A 56 5.16 -9.30 4.03
N ASP A 57 6.33 -9.07 3.48
CA ASP A 57 7.34 -8.24 4.15
C ASP A 57 6.75 -6.87 4.52
N CYS A 58 7.00 -6.48 5.76
CA CYS A 58 6.58 -5.17 6.23
C CYS A 58 7.30 -4.08 5.45
N SER A 59 6.57 -3.27 4.72
CA SER A 59 7.13 -2.17 3.93
C SER A 59 7.74 -1.05 4.77
N SER A 60 7.37 -0.96 6.04
CA SER A 60 7.94 0.02 6.98
C SER A 60 9.36 -0.30 7.39
N CYS A 61 9.70 -1.57 7.49
CA CYS A 61 11.02 -2.05 7.92
C CYS A 61 11.70 -2.96 6.90
N ASP A 62 11.15 -3.07 5.69
CA ASP A 62 11.64 -3.95 4.62
C ASP A 62 11.82 -5.42 5.08
N GLY A 63 10.96 -5.88 5.97
CA GLY A 63 11.02 -7.23 6.52
C GLY A 63 11.96 -7.44 7.70
N ASP A 64 12.66 -6.40 8.15
CA ASP A 64 13.67 -6.53 9.23
C ASP A 64 13.06 -6.59 10.63
N GLY A 65 11.83 -6.12 10.82
CA GLY A 65 11.17 -6.01 12.13
C GLY A 65 11.65 -4.83 12.97
N GLN A 66 12.64 -4.09 12.50
CA GLN A 66 13.23 -2.95 13.18
C GLN A 66 13.38 -1.77 12.23
N VAL A 67 13.24 -0.58 12.76
CA VAL A 67 13.47 0.68 12.03
C VAL A 67 14.49 1.52 12.78
N LEU A 68 15.24 2.32 12.04
CA LEU A 68 16.19 3.26 12.62
C LEU A 68 15.45 4.51 13.06
N GLU A 69 15.51 4.82 14.36
CA GLU A 69 14.94 6.03 14.94
C GLU A 69 16.02 7.08 15.14
N GLY A 70 15.71 8.32 14.83
CA GLY A 70 16.61 9.45 14.91
C GLY A 70 16.82 10.13 13.56
N GLU A 71 17.49 11.29 13.57
CA GLU A 71 17.81 12.01 12.35
C GLU A 71 18.95 11.33 11.58
N PHE A 72 18.87 11.34 10.27
CA PHE A 72 19.89 10.76 9.41
C PHE A 72 21.26 11.41 9.65
N GLY A 73 22.25 10.57 10.00
CA GLY A 73 23.60 11.01 10.31
C GLY A 73 23.85 11.39 11.78
N ASP A 74 22.84 11.25 12.65
CA ASP A 74 22.99 11.44 14.08
C ASP A 74 23.71 10.21 14.70
N GLU A 75 24.70 10.45 15.57
CA GLU A 75 25.41 9.40 16.30
C GLU A 75 24.51 8.67 17.32
N ASN A 76 23.32 9.21 17.62
CA ASN A 76 22.34 8.65 18.55
C ASN A 76 21.24 7.84 17.86
N GLN A 77 21.41 7.48 16.59
CA GLN A 77 20.45 6.61 15.93
C GLN A 77 20.44 5.22 16.56
N GLU A 78 19.25 4.75 16.89
CA GLU A 78 19.02 3.41 17.47
C GLU A 78 18.01 2.64 16.65
N TYR A 79 18.23 1.32 16.54
CA TYR A 79 17.21 0.43 15.97
C TYR A 79 16.13 0.17 17.02
N VAL A 80 14.90 0.45 16.67
CA VAL A 80 13.72 0.18 17.49
C VAL A 80 12.80 -0.80 16.79
N GLU A 81 11.98 -1.49 17.56
CA GLU A 81 10.96 -2.37 17.04
C GLU A 81 10.03 -1.61 16.07
N CYS A 82 9.73 -2.21 14.94
CA CYS A 82 8.82 -1.62 13.96
C CYS A 82 7.38 -1.67 14.50
N ASP A 83 6.80 -0.53 14.79
CA ASP A 83 5.44 -0.42 15.31
C ASP A 83 4.38 -0.90 14.30
N TYR A 84 4.72 -0.88 13.01
CA TYR A 84 3.79 -1.24 11.94
C TYR A 84 3.53 -2.75 11.87
N CYS A 85 4.57 -3.56 12.06
CA CYS A 85 4.48 -5.02 12.07
C CYS A 85 4.64 -5.62 13.47
N GLY A 86 4.80 -4.81 14.51
CA GLY A 86 5.02 -5.27 15.87
C GLY A 86 6.35 -6.00 16.08
N GLY A 87 7.36 -5.69 15.27
CA GLY A 87 8.68 -6.30 15.35
C GLY A 87 8.82 -7.63 14.61
N GLU A 88 7.75 -8.14 13.99
CA GLU A 88 7.77 -9.44 13.30
C GLU A 88 8.41 -9.39 11.91
N GLY A 89 8.48 -8.22 11.29
CA GLY A 89 8.98 -8.01 9.93
C GLY A 89 8.00 -8.45 8.85
N ILE A 90 6.92 -9.11 9.21
CA ILE A 90 5.91 -9.70 8.32
C ILE A 90 4.55 -9.16 8.71
N LEU A 91 3.77 -8.78 7.69
CA LEU A 91 2.36 -8.45 7.83
C LEU A 91 1.55 -9.63 7.36
N TYR A 92 0.82 -10.25 8.27
CA TYR A 92 -0.13 -11.29 7.94
C TYR A 92 -1.43 -10.65 7.49
N GLY A 93 -1.73 -10.75 6.20
CA GLY A 93 -3.01 -10.35 5.65
C GLY A 93 -4.06 -11.46 5.86
N SER A 94 -5.33 -11.09 5.83
CA SER A 94 -6.45 -12.04 5.82
C SER A 94 -6.65 -12.68 4.43
N PHE A 95 -5.55 -13.04 3.79
CA PHE A 95 -5.58 -13.67 2.47
C PHE A 95 -5.66 -15.19 2.54
N ASP A 96 -5.58 -15.76 3.75
CA ASP A 96 -5.63 -17.19 3.99
C ASP A 96 -6.94 -17.86 3.56
N ASP A 97 -8.00 -17.05 3.34
CA ASP A 97 -9.32 -17.53 2.93
C ASP A 97 -9.61 -17.38 1.43
N LEU A 98 -8.61 -16.99 0.64
CA LEU A 98 -8.80 -16.85 -0.80
C LEU A 98 -8.52 -18.18 -1.51
N ASP A 99 -9.60 -18.87 -1.95
CA ASP A 99 -9.55 -20.00 -2.89
C ASP A 99 -9.06 -19.54 -4.29
N TYR A 100 -7.94 -18.82 -4.32
CA TYR A 100 -7.37 -18.32 -5.56
C TYR A 100 -5.93 -18.78 -5.71
N GLU A 101 -5.70 -19.67 -6.65
CA GLU A 101 -4.36 -20.01 -7.07
C GLU A 101 -3.93 -19.09 -8.23
N PRO A 102 -2.94 -18.21 -8.04
CA PRO A 102 -2.44 -17.41 -9.14
C PRO A 102 -1.88 -18.33 -10.25
N ASP A 103 -2.18 -18.00 -11.50
CA ASP A 103 -1.60 -18.70 -12.64
C ASP A 103 -0.12 -18.36 -12.76
N THR A 104 0.72 -19.21 -12.19
CA THR A 104 2.18 -19.07 -12.22
C THR A 104 2.82 -19.49 -13.54
N SER A 105 2.01 -19.95 -14.51
CA SER A 105 2.49 -20.30 -15.85
C SER A 105 2.81 -19.11 -16.74
N VAL A 106 2.36 -17.89 -16.33
CA VAL A 106 2.64 -16.65 -17.04
C VAL A 106 3.94 -16.06 -16.50
N GLU A 107 4.91 -15.79 -17.39
CA GLU A 107 6.11 -15.04 -17.01
C GLU A 107 5.72 -13.65 -16.51
N GLY A 108 5.93 -13.39 -15.22
CA GLY A 108 5.59 -12.14 -14.56
C GLY A 108 4.60 -12.34 -13.42
N PHE A 109 4.42 -11.29 -12.65
CA PHE A 109 3.48 -11.30 -11.53
C PHE A 109 2.05 -11.11 -12.05
N VAL A 110 1.21 -12.10 -11.80
CA VAL A 110 -0.23 -11.99 -12.10
C VAL A 110 -0.91 -11.26 -10.95
N CYS A 111 -1.38 -10.06 -11.22
CA CYS A 111 -2.12 -9.30 -10.23
C CYS A 111 -3.53 -9.85 -10.07
N MET A 112 -3.90 -10.20 -8.85
CA MET A 112 -5.27 -10.57 -8.51
C MET A 112 -6.18 -9.35 -8.71
N PRO A 113 -7.39 -9.50 -9.27
CA PRO A 113 -8.35 -8.40 -9.33
C PRO A 113 -8.78 -7.98 -7.92
N PRO A 114 -9.22 -6.72 -7.73
CA PRO A 114 -9.63 -6.23 -6.41
C PRO A 114 -10.68 -7.09 -5.71
N GLU A 115 -11.59 -7.70 -6.47
CA GLU A 115 -12.65 -8.57 -5.96
C GLU A 115 -12.10 -9.79 -5.24
N VAL A 116 -10.94 -10.29 -5.66
CA VAL A 116 -10.29 -11.46 -5.10
C VAL A 116 -9.27 -11.07 -4.04
N ALA A 117 -8.51 -10.00 -4.28
CA ALA A 117 -7.40 -9.59 -3.42
C ALA A 117 -7.82 -9.22 -2.00
N GLY A 118 -8.98 -8.58 -1.83
CA GLY A 118 -9.50 -8.15 -0.51
C GLY A 118 -8.69 -7.06 0.19
N GLY A 119 -7.53 -6.72 -0.31
CA GLY A 119 -6.63 -5.68 0.21
C GLY A 119 -5.31 -5.65 -0.54
N SER A 120 -4.54 -4.58 -0.34
CA SER A 120 -3.19 -4.44 -0.87
C SER A 120 -2.45 -3.30 -0.18
N THR A 121 -1.13 -3.29 -0.29
CA THR A 121 -0.34 -2.09 -0.02
C THR A 121 -0.38 -1.16 -1.22
N PHE A 122 -0.37 0.13 -0.95
CA PHE A 122 -0.44 1.16 -1.98
C PHE A 122 0.77 2.06 -1.95
N CYS A 123 1.16 2.54 -3.12
CA CYS A 123 2.12 3.61 -3.28
C CYS A 123 1.42 4.96 -3.25
N PHE A 124 2.04 5.94 -2.65
CA PHE A 124 1.60 7.34 -2.66
C PHE A 124 2.82 8.26 -2.58
N ASP A 125 2.63 9.55 -2.81
CA ASP A 125 3.71 10.52 -2.67
C ASP A 125 4.07 10.70 -1.19
N GLY A 126 5.26 10.26 -0.82
CA GLY A 126 5.78 10.32 0.54
C GLY A 126 6.36 11.68 0.95
N SER A 127 6.23 12.72 0.13
CA SER A 127 6.58 14.09 0.53
C SER A 127 5.64 14.59 1.63
N ASP A 128 6.03 15.67 2.33
CA ASP A 128 5.19 16.26 3.37
C ASP A 128 3.80 16.63 2.84
N GLU A 129 3.72 17.18 1.64
CA GLU A 129 2.45 17.52 0.99
C GLU A 129 1.64 16.26 0.66
N GLY A 130 2.28 15.22 0.13
CA GLY A 130 1.64 13.93 -0.19
C GLY A 130 1.09 13.24 1.07
N VAL A 131 1.84 13.27 2.16
CA VAL A 131 1.41 12.73 3.47
C VAL A 131 0.18 13.49 3.99
N GLU A 132 0.20 14.82 3.98
CA GLU A 132 -0.94 15.63 4.42
C GLU A 132 -2.18 15.42 3.54
N ASN A 133 -2.01 15.35 2.22
CA ASN A 133 -3.10 15.06 1.30
C ASN A 133 -3.69 13.66 1.56
N PHE A 134 -2.86 12.66 1.82
CA PHE A 134 -3.32 11.31 2.11
C PHE A 134 -4.09 11.25 3.45
N LYS A 135 -3.56 11.88 4.50
CA LYS A 135 -4.26 11.99 5.79
C LYS A 135 -5.66 12.61 5.64
N ALA A 136 -5.78 13.61 4.77
CA ALA A 136 -7.05 14.29 4.54
C ALA A 136 -8.14 13.39 3.92
N VAL A 137 -7.75 12.34 3.19
CA VAL A 137 -8.71 11.43 2.53
C VAL A 137 -8.92 10.11 3.28
N ILE A 138 -8.21 9.85 4.35
CA ILE A 138 -8.43 8.66 5.20
C ILE A 138 -9.90 8.51 5.60
N PRO A 139 -10.62 9.57 6.07
CA PRO A 139 -12.04 9.45 6.39
C PRO A 139 -12.92 9.00 5.22
N LEU A 140 -12.60 9.40 4.00
CA LEU A 140 -13.32 8.96 2.79
C LEU A 140 -13.07 7.47 2.49
N ILE A 141 -11.84 7.03 2.69
CA ILE A 141 -11.46 5.62 2.52
C ILE A 141 -12.24 4.76 3.52
N GLU A 142 -12.27 5.16 4.77
CA GLU A 142 -13.01 4.45 5.83
C GLU A 142 -14.52 4.49 5.60
N ALA A 143 -15.06 5.62 5.16
CA ALA A 143 -16.48 5.75 4.83
C ALA A 143 -16.91 4.87 3.65
N SER A 144 -15.96 4.49 2.79
CA SER A 144 -16.20 3.54 1.69
C SER A 144 -16.26 2.08 2.16
N GLY A 145 -16.01 1.81 3.44
CA GLY A 145 -15.98 0.47 4.02
C GLY A 145 -14.60 -0.19 4.00
N CYS A 146 -13.57 0.56 3.67
CA CYS A 146 -12.19 0.09 3.72
C CYS A 146 -11.58 0.31 5.10
N LYS A 147 -10.56 -0.49 5.43
CA LYS A 147 -9.75 -0.32 6.63
C LYS A 147 -8.31 0.00 6.24
N ILE A 148 -7.71 0.95 6.95
CA ILE A 148 -6.33 1.35 6.69
C ILE A 148 -5.45 0.93 7.86
N ASN A 149 -4.29 0.37 7.54
CA ASN A 149 -3.20 0.16 8.46
C ASN A 149 -1.98 0.93 7.94
N TRP A 150 -1.64 2.03 8.60
CA TRP A 150 -0.55 2.92 8.21
C TRP A 150 -0.05 3.71 9.42
N ASN A 151 1.26 3.87 9.53
CA ASN A 151 1.89 4.57 10.67
C ASN A 151 2.00 6.10 10.50
N GLY A 152 1.49 6.66 9.39
CA GLY A 152 1.51 8.09 9.14
C GLY A 152 2.81 8.64 8.55
N ARG A 153 3.78 7.79 8.23
CA ARG A 153 5.08 8.20 7.67
C ARG A 153 5.09 8.14 6.14
N GLY A 154 5.75 9.10 5.51
CA GLY A 154 5.89 9.16 4.06
C GLY A 154 6.74 8.03 3.45
N CYS A 155 7.61 7.42 4.24
CA CYS A 155 8.46 6.30 3.81
C CYS A 155 7.76 4.93 3.93
N THR A 156 6.54 4.87 4.45
CA THR A 156 5.80 3.63 4.65
C THR A 156 4.55 3.60 3.77
N ARG A 157 4.29 2.44 3.19
CA ARG A 157 3.15 2.24 2.30
C ARG A 157 1.93 1.80 3.11
N PRO A 158 0.76 2.45 2.96
CA PRO A 158 -0.45 2.03 3.65
C PRO A 158 -0.95 0.69 3.13
N LEU A 159 -1.39 -0.16 4.05
CA LEU A 159 -2.17 -1.35 3.74
C LEU A 159 -3.64 -1.00 3.82
N ILE A 160 -4.36 -1.13 2.72
CA ILE A 160 -5.80 -0.88 2.64
C ILE A 160 -6.52 -2.20 2.39
N LYS A 161 -7.49 -2.51 3.23
CA LYS A 161 -8.32 -3.72 3.14
C LYS A 161 -9.76 -3.33 2.87
N TRP A 162 -10.44 -4.09 2.02
CA TRP A 162 -11.84 -3.90 1.63
C TRP A 162 -12.68 -5.17 1.64
N SER A 163 -12.10 -6.28 2.08
CA SER A 163 -12.86 -7.50 2.29
C SER A 163 -13.77 -7.36 3.51
N ASP A 164 -15.00 -7.87 3.42
CA ASP A 164 -16.02 -7.80 4.47
C ASP A 164 -15.77 -8.79 5.62
N THR A 165 -14.63 -9.43 5.62
CA THR A 165 -14.25 -10.42 6.64
C THR A 165 -13.13 -9.92 7.52
#